data_d7767478fef965432ccc5a9d0981cf46
#
_entry.id   d7767478fef965432ccc5a9d0981cf46
#
_cell.length_a   1.000
_cell.length_b   1.000
_cell.length_c   1.000
_cell.angle_alpha   90.00
_cell.angle_beta   90.00
_cell.angle_gamma   90.00
#
_symmetry.space_group_name_H-M   'P 1'
#
loop_
_entity.id
_entity.type
_entity.pdbx_description
1 polymer ?
#
loop_
_entity_poly.entity_id
_entity_poly.type
_entity_poly.pdbx_seq_one_letter_code
_entity_poly.pdbx_strand_id
1 'polypeptide(L)'
;MTTTTQSQSQPQPLPDGLDQRAIDAEVDRAQSTAAPGNHPPRDYPPYRSSHFRHPKKPLIPVRDPEAVELTGPAFGVTDVTALDRDLTRRHQGEPLGERITVGGRILDREGRPVRGQLVELWQANASGRYAHQLDQHPAPLDPNFTGFGRCLTDDTGAYSFTTVKPGAYPWRNHVNAWRPAHIHFSLFGTAFTQRLVTQMYFPGDPLFPYDPVLRSVTDAAARERLVCAYDHGLSVPEWSLGYRWDIVLDGPSATLFEEGDHH
;
A
#
# COMPACT_ATOMS: atom_id res chain seq x y z
N MET A 1 -36.03 -44.60 22.50
CA MET A 1 -35.05 -43.49 22.77
C MET A 1 -33.73 -43.91 22.20
N THR A 2 -33.44 -43.46 21.00
CA THR A 2 -32.21 -43.82 20.29
C THR A 2 -31.29 -42.61 20.36
N THR A 3 -30.22 -42.74 21.13
CA THR A 3 -29.20 -41.69 21.30
C THR A 3 -28.23 -41.74 20.11
N THR A 4 -28.29 -40.74 19.26
CA THR A 4 -27.36 -40.58 18.14
C THR A 4 -26.10 -39.92 18.71
N THR A 5 -25.03 -40.69 18.79
CA THR A 5 -23.69 -40.18 19.13
C THR A 5 -23.13 -39.46 17.91
N GLN A 6 -22.99 -38.15 17.97
CA GLN A 6 -22.22 -37.40 16.96
C GLN A 6 -20.73 -37.72 17.12
N SER A 7 -20.19 -38.35 16.13
CA SER A 7 -18.74 -38.52 15.94
C SER A 7 -18.12 -37.16 15.65
N GLN A 8 -17.33 -36.66 16.60
CA GLN A 8 -16.45 -35.52 16.33
C GLN A 8 -15.34 -36.01 15.40
N SER A 9 -15.36 -35.54 14.16
CA SER A 9 -14.27 -35.73 13.23
C SER A 9 -13.03 -35.01 13.75
N GLN A 10 -11.95 -35.75 13.97
CA GLN A 10 -10.63 -35.14 14.22
C GLN A 10 -10.17 -34.38 12.99
N PRO A 11 -9.55 -33.21 13.18
CA PRO A 11 -9.01 -32.46 12.05
C PRO A 11 -7.97 -33.29 11.32
N GLN A 12 -8.06 -33.32 9.99
CA GLN A 12 -7.08 -33.98 9.14
C GLN A 12 -5.72 -33.28 9.25
N PRO A 13 -4.60 -34.01 9.25
CA PRO A 13 -3.28 -33.39 9.25
C PRO A 13 -3.08 -32.59 7.95
N LEU A 14 -2.55 -31.35 8.10
CA LEU A 14 -2.14 -30.49 6.99
C LEU A 14 -1.10 -31.17 6.10
N PRO A 15 -1.03 -30.82 4.80
CA PRO A 15 -0.01 -31.35 3.89
C PRO A 15 1.40 -31.14 4.42
N ASP A 16 2.29 -32.09 4.18
CA ASP A 16 3.69 -32.10 4.61
C ASP A 16 4.39 -30.76 4.36
N GLY A 17 4.75 -30.07 5.45
CA GLY A 17 5.59 -28.88 5.44
C GLY A 17 5.03 -27.63 6.13
N LEU A 18 3.75 -27.57 6.46
CA LEU A 18 3.14 -26.45 7.19
C LEU A 18 2.58 -26.93 8.54
N ASP A 19 3.42 -26.84 9.57
CA ASP A 19 2.98 -26.99 10.98
C ASP A 19 2.40 -25.67 11.46
N GLN A 20 1.25 -25.71 12.15
CA GLN A 20 0.62 -24.54 12.76
C GLN A 20 1.61 -23.74 13.64
N ARG A 21 2.54 -24.41 14.31
CA ARG A 21 3.60 -23.77 15.09
C ARG A 21 4.58 -22.97 14.22
N ALA A 22 4.87 -23.43 13.01
CA ALA A 22 5.72 -22.71 12.06
C ALA A 22 4.99 -21.45 11.55
N ILE A 23 3.69 -21.54 11.29
CA ILE A 23 2.85 -20.40 10.91
C ILE A 23 2.79 -19.40 12.06
N ASP A 24 2.51 -19.85 13.29
CA ASP A 24 2.46 -18.99 14.48
C ASP A 24 3.81 -18.29 14.71
N ALA A 25 4.92 -19.02 14.58
CA ALA A 25 6.26 -18.46 14.74
C ALA A 25 6.60 -17.45 13.64
N GLU A 26 6.12 -17.64 12.42
CA GLU A 26 6.29 -16.66 11.34
C GLU A 26 5.46 -15.40 11.59
N VAL A 27 4.21 -15.55 12.03
CA VAL A 27 3.34 -14.41 12.42
C VAL A 27 3.98 -13.63 13.58
N ASP A 28 4.42 -14.32 14.64
CA ASP A 28 5.06 -13.68 15.79
C ASP A 28 6.38 -12.98 15.39
N ARG A 29 7.14 -13.56 14.47
CA ARG A 29 8.36 -12.96 13.93
C ARG A 29 8.06 -11.73 13.08
N ALA A 30 7.08 -11.79 12.20
CA ALA A 30 6.65 -10.65 11.39
C ALA A 30 6.17 -9.48 12.29
N GLN A 31 5.45 -9.78 13.36
CA GLN A 31 5.02 -8.81 14.34
C GLN A 31 6.15 -8.22 15.20
N SER A 32 7.22 -8.99 15.46
CA SER A 32 8.33 -8.57 16.32
C SER A 32 9.44 -7.80 15.60
N THR A 33 9.44 -7.76 14.27
CA THR A 33 10.55 -7.20 13.46
C THR A 33 10.39 -5.73 13.12
N ALA A 34 9.27 -5.10 13.46
CA ALA A 34 9.12 -3.65 13.31
C ALA A 34 10.05 -2.94 14.30
N ALA A 35 11.11 -2.30 13.78
CA ALA A 35 11.96 -1.49 14.63
C ALA A 35 11.17 -0.31 15.20
N PRO A 36 11.35 0.05 16.50
CA PRO A 36 10.70 1.20 17.09
C PRO A 36 10.92 2.47 16.25
N GLY A 37 9.83 3.18 15.92
CA GLY A 37 9.89 4.40 15.12
C GLY A 37 9.77 4.20 13.60
N ASN A 38 9.74 2.96 13.11
CA ASN A 38 9.49 2.67 11.69
C ASN A 38 8.03 2.89 11.31
N HIS A 39 7.10 2.70 12.23
CA HIS A 39 5.67 2.88 11.99
C HIS A 39 5.14 4.15 12.65
N PRO A 40 4.20 4.86 12.02
CA PRO A 40 3.55 5.99 12.64
C PRO A 40 2.67 5.52 13.81
N PRO A 41 2.58 6.28 14.92
CA PRO A 41 1.68 5.94 16.02
C PRO A 41 0.22 5.97 15.56
N ARG A 42 -0.62 5.08 16.10
CA ARG A 42 -2.06 5.01 15.81
C ARG A 42 -2.78 6.31 16.12
N ASP A 43 -2.49 6.89 17.28
CA ASP A 43 -2.94 8.22 17.68
C ASP A 43 -1.80 9.21 17.52
N TYR A 44 -1.91 10.05 16.50
CA TYR A 44 -0.91 11.06 16.19
C TYR A 44 -1.56 12.45 16.25
N PRO A 45 -1.38 13.22 17.35
CA PRO A 45 -2.06 14.49 17.55
C PRO A 45 -1.95 15.51 16.41
N PRO A 46 -0.81 15.62 15.68
CA PRO A 46 -0.73 16.46 14.49
C PRO A 46 -1.69 16.02 13.36
N TYR A 47 -2.11 14.75 13.35
CA TYR A 47 -3.19 14.25 12.52
C TYR A 47 -4.49 14.20 13.33
N ARG A 48 -5.19 15.31 13.43
CA ARG A 48 -6.31 15.55 14.35
C ARG A 48 -7.37 14.44 14.34
N SER A 49 -7.68 13.89 13.19
CA SER A 49 -8.71 12.84 13.09
C SER A 49 -8.20 11.45 13.49
N SER A 50 -6.89 11.24 13.69
CA SER A 50 -6.36 9.93 14.11
C SER A 50 -6.97 9.48 15.43
N HIS A 51 -7.14 10.40 16.39
CA HIS A 51 -7.76 10.12 17.68
C HIS A 51 -9.15 9.47 17.57
N PHE A 52 -9.94 9.82 16.57
CA PHE A 52 -11.28 9.26 16.39
C PHE A 52 -11.31 8.00 15.52
N ARG A 53 -10.30 7.80 14.69
CA ARG A 53 -10.27 6.75 13.67
C ARG A 53 -9.39 5.56 14.00
N HIS A 54 -8.38 5.73 14.86
CA HIS A 54 -7.48 4.63 15.18
C HIS A 54 -8.22 3.53 15.97
N PRO A 55 -7.84 2.27 15.82
CA PRO A 55 -8.37 1.16 16.59
C PRO A 55 -8.17 1.39 18.10
N LYS A 56 -9.22 1.15 18.89
CA LYS A 56 -9.17 1.29 20.35
C LYS A 56 -8.91 -0.04 21.06
N LYS A 57 -9.02 -1.14 20.34
CA LYS A 57 -8.78 -2.49 20.83
C LYS A 57 -7.48 -3.01 20.23
N PRO A 58 -6.74 -3.86 20.95
CA PRO A 58 -5.58 -4.54 20.38
C PRO A 58 -5.99 -5.40 19.18
N LEU A 59 -5.04 -5.65 18.29
CA LEU A 59 -5.22 -6.58 17.18
C LEU A 59 -5.55 -7.97 17.73
N ILE A 60 -6.47 -8.66 17.05
CA ILE A 60 -6.78 -10.06 17.35
C ILE A 60 -5.98 -10.89 16.35
N PRO A 61 -4.95 -11.65 16.77
CA PRO A 61 -4.27 -12.56 15.88
C PRO A 61 -5.24 -13.67 15.46
N VAL A 62 -5.52 -13.78 14.17
CA VAL A 62 -6.30 -14.87 13.58
C VAL A 62 -5.32 -15.93 13.14
N ARG A 63 -5.18 -17.00 13.92
CA ARG A 63 -4.22 -18.08 13.71
C ARG A 63 -4.82 -19.29 12.98
N ASP A 64 -6.12 -19.29 12.79
CA ASP A 64 -6.83 -20.33 12.08
C ASP A 64 -6.78 -20.03 10.56
N PRO A 65 -6.10 -20.87 9.75
CA PRO A 65 -6.02 -20.67 8.31
C PRO A 65 -7.39 -20.62 7.62
N GLU A 66 -8.35 -21.44 8.06
CA GLU A 66 -9.71 -21.45 7.50
C GLU A 66 -10.44 -20.14 7.78
N ALA A 67 -10.28 -19.57 8.98
CA ALA A 67 -10.87 -18.27 9.30
C ALA A 67 -10.24 -17.14 8.47
N VAL A 68 -8.94 -17.23 8.13
CA VAL A 68 -8.25 -16.28 7.26
C VAL A 68 -8.75 -16.37 5.83
N GLU A 69 -8.93 -17.57 5.29
CA GLU A 69 -9.47 -17.77 3.94
C GLU A 69 -10.88 -17.22 3.78
N LEU A 70 -11.73 -17.37 4.82
CA LEU A 70 -13.09 -16.85 4.82
C LEU A 70 -13.16 -15.31 4.87
N THR A 71 -12.14 -14.65 5.39
CA THR A 71 -12.09 -13.19 5.55
C THR A 71 -11.18 -12.49 4.54
N GLY A 72 -10.40 -13.25 3.78
CA GLY A 72 -9.52 -12.72 2.73
C GLY A 72 -10.31 -12.12 1.56
N PRO A 73 -9.77 -11.07 0.91
CA PRO A 73 -10.39 -10.53 -0.29
C PRO A 73 -10.29 -11.56 -1.42
N ALA A 74 -11.44 -11.97 -1.96
CA ALA A 74 -11.49 -12.83 -3.13
C ALA A 74 -11.46 -11.97 -4.39
N PHE A 75 -10.41 -12.08 -5.20
CA PHE A 75 -10.37 -11.57 -6.57
C PHE A 75 -9.72 -12.60 -7.48
N GLY A 76 -10.18 -12.65 -8.73
CA GLY A 76 -9.58 -13.53 -9.74
C GLY A 76 -8.42 -12.84 -10.46
N VAL A 77 -7.40 -13.60 -10.84
CA VAL A 77 -6.28 -13.09 -11.66
C VAL A 77 -6.78 -12.51 -12.98
N THR A 78 -7.88 -13.04 -13.50
CA THR A 78 -8.55 -12.55 -14.70
C THR A 78 -9.26 -11.22 -14.55
N ASP A 79 -9.46 -10.75 -13.31
CA ASP A 79 -10.13 -9.47 -13.03
C ASP A 79 -9.21 -8.26 -13.21
N VAL A 80 -7.90 -8.51 -13.42
CA VAL A 80 -6.89 -7.47 -13.64
C VAL A 80 -6.42 -7.52 -15.09
N THR A 81 -6.65 -6.44 -15.81
CA THR A 81 -6.28 -6.31 -17.21
C THR A 81 -5.07 -5.41 -17.43
N ALA A 82 -4.46 -5.47 -18.61
CA ALA A 82 -3.34 -4.58 -18.95
C ALA A 82 -3.72 -3.09 -18.96
N LEU A 83 -5.00 -2.76 -19.17
CA LEU A 83 -5.50 -1.38 -19.13
C LEU A 83 -5.63 -0.86 -17.71
N ASP A 84 -5.74 -1.73 -16.70
CA ASP A 84 -5.90 -1.32 -15.31
C ASP A 84 -4.66 -0.61 -14.74
N ARG A 85 -3.48 -0.83 -15.32
CA ARG A 85 -2.22 -0.17 -14.93
C ARG A 85 -1.95 1.14 -15.67
N ASP A 86 -2.75 1.49 -16.70
CA ASP A 86 -2.61 2.73 -17.45
C ASP A 86 -3.78 3.67 -17.10
N LEU A 87 -3.54 4.59 -16.16
CA LEU A 87 -4.53 5.53 -15.68
C LEU A 87 -4.83 6.63 -16.70
N THR A 88 -3.99 6.78 -17.72
CA THR A 88 -4.15 7.80 -18.75
C THR A 88 -5.10 7.39 -19.87
N ARG A 89 -5.47 6.09 -19.93
CA ARG A 89 -6.32 5.54 -21.01
C ARG A 89 -7.71 5.10 -20.56
N ARG A 90 -8.14 5.52 -19.38
CA ARG A 90 -9.47 5.13 -18.85
C ARG A 90 -10.61 6.00 -19.34
N HIS A 91 -10.30 7.10 -19.99
CA HIS A 91 -11.25 8.06 -20.55
C HIS A 91 -10.97 8.27 -22.04
N GLN A 92 -11.89 8.90 -22.75
CA GLN A 92 -11.72 9.20 -24.18
C GLN A 92 -10.72 10.33 -24.42
N GLY A 93 -10.60 11.26 -23.49
CA GLY A 93 -9.66 12.38 -23.54
C GLY A 93 -8.39 12.10 -22.75
N GLU A 94 -7.38 12.90 -23.00
CA GLU A 94 -6.08 12.85 -22.33
C GLU A 94 -6.15 13.56 -20.97
N PRO A 95 -5.59 12.97 -19.90
CA PRO A 95 -5.49 13.65 -18.61
C PRO A 95 -4.47 14.81 -18.68
N LEU A 96 -4.71 15.83 -17.86
CA LEU A 96 -3.83 16.97 -17.70
C LEU A 96 -2.66 16.64 -16.77
N GLY A 97 -1.47 17.14 -17.10
CA GLY A 97 -0.30 17.06 -16.22
C GLY A 97 0.88 16.32 -16.85
N GLU A 98 1.99 16.27 -16.09
CA GLU A 98 3.21 15.57 -16.46
C GLU A 98 2.95 14.05 -16.43
N ARG A 99 3.13 13.38 -17.57
CA ARG A 99 3.06 11.91 -17.61
C ARG A 99 4.27 11.29 -16.95
N ILE A 100 4.00 10.28 -16.15
CA ILE A 100 5.03 9.51 -15.46
C ILE A 100 4.79 8.01 -15.63
N THR A 101 5.87 7.27 -15.63
CA THR A 101 5.88 5.82 -15.43
C THR A 101 6.44 5.54 -14.04
N VAL A 102 5.64 4.89 -13.20
CA VAL A 102 6.06 4.46 -11.87
C VAL A 102 6.22 2.95 -11.89
N GLY A 103 7.40 2.46 -11.57
CA GLY A 103 7.68 1.03 -11.53
C GLY A 103 8.66 0.66 -10.43
N GLY A 104 8.72 -0.62 -10.11
CA GLY A 104 9.60 -1.17 -9.08
C GLY A 104 9.36 -2.64 -8.89
N ARG A 105 9.84 -3.18 -7.79
CA ARG A 105 9.67 -4.59 -7.41
C ARG A 105 9.04 -4.70 -6.04
N ILE A 106 8.23 -5.73 -5.85
CA ILE A 106 7.79 -6.19 -4.54
C ILE A 106 8.74 -7.31 -4.12
N LEU A 107 9.38 -7.13 -2.96
CA LEU A 107 10.40 -8.02 -2.43
C LEU A 107 10.01 -8.48 -1.02
N ASP A 108 10.41 -9.69 -0.66
CA ASP A 108 10.37 -10.15 0.73
C ASP A 108 11.62 -9.66 1.51
N ARG A 109 11.72 -10.05 2.78
CA ARG A 109 12.84 -9.67 3.66
C ARG A 109 14.21 -10.15 3.19
N GLU A 110 14.25 -11.24 2.43
CA GLU A 110 15.45 -11.82 1.86
C GLU A 110 15.80 -11.25 0.47
N GLY A 111 15.00 -10.31 -0.03
CA GLY A 111 15.17 -9.70 -1.35
C GLY A 111 14.66 -10.56 -2.50
N ARG A 112 13.88 -11.62 -2.23
CA ARG A 112 13.28 -12.47 -3.26
C ARG A 112 12.02 -11.80 -3.83
N PRO A 113 11.74 -11.98 -5.14
CA PRO A 113 10.58 -11.40 -5.77
C PRO A 113 9.25 -12.00 -5.28
N VAL A 114 8.27 -11.17 -4.98
CA VAL A 114 6.89 -11.59 -4.67
C VAL A 114 6.08 -11.53 -5.97
N ARG A 115 5.69 -12.71 -6.46
CA ARG A 115 5.02 -12.90 -7.76
C ARG A 115 3.51 -12.89 -7.62
N GLY A 116 2.80 -12.44 -8.67
CA GLY A 116 1.34 -12.47 -8.70
C GLY A 116 0.68 -11.60 -7.62
N GLN A 117 1.45 -10.68 -7.02
CA GLN A 117 0.99 -9.77 -5.99
C GLN A 117 0.06 -8.73 -6.59
N LEU A 118 -1.16 -8.59 -6.06
CA LEU A 118 -2.02 -7.48 -6.43
C LEU A 118 -1.48 -6.18 -5.83
N VAL A 119 -1.25 -5.22 -6.71
CA VAL A 119 -0.85 -3.85 -6.38
C VAL A 119 -1.95 -2.92 -6.87
N GLU A 120 -2.55 -2.19 -5.95
CA GLU A 120 -3.46 -1.10 -6.25
C GLU A 120 -2.80 0.24 -5.95
N LEU A 121 -3.13 1.24 -6.75
CA LEU A 121 -2.66 2.59 -6.51
C LEU A 121 -3.84 3.57 -6.60
N TRP A 122 -3.81 4.65 -5.79
CA TRP A 122 -4.70 5.79 -5.96
C TRP A 122 -3.99 7.09 -5.63
N GLN A 123 -4.42 8.17 -6.28
CA GLN A 123 -3.76 9.47 -6.20
C GLN A 123 -4.70 10.63 -6.53
N ALA A 124 -4.29 11.83 -6.16
CA ALA A 124 -4.87 13.07 -6.67
C ALA A 124 -4.49 13.29 -8.15
N ASN A 125 -5.24 14.12 -8.86
CA ASN A 125 -4.87 14.59 -10.19
C ASN A 125 -3.68 15.58 -10.13
N ALA A 126 -3.24 16.08 -11.29
CA ALA A 126 -2.11 17.02 -11.36
C ALA A 126 -2.34 18.34 -10.62
N SER A 127 -3.59 18.75 -10.37
CA SER A 127 -3.92 19.93 -9.57
C SER A 127 -4.08 19.65 -8.08
N GLY A 128 -3.80 18.44 -7.60
CA GLY A 128 -3.91 18.07 -6.21
C GLY A 128 -5.34 17.77 -5.74
N ARG A 129 -6.24 17.35 -6.64
CA ARG A 129 -7.61 17.04 -6.30
C ARG A 129 -7.96 15.57 -6.60
N TYR A 130 -8.64 14.92 -5.65
CA TYR A 130 -9.19 13.57 -5.83
C TYR A 130 -10.56 13.60 -6.52
N ALA A 131 -10.82 12.64 -7.39
CA ALA A 131 -12.14 12.40 -7.95
C ALA A 131 -13.05 11.73 -6.90
N HIS A 132 -13.23 12.38 -5.76
CA HIS A 132 -14.00 11.86 -4.63
C HIS A 132 -14.95 12.93 -4.10
N GLN A 133 -16.22 12.55 -3.81
CA GLN A 133 -17.25 13.48 -3.38
C GLN A 133 -16.96 14.23 -2.07
N LEU A 134 -16.12 13.66 -1.20
CA LEU A 134 -15.71 14.30 0.06
C LEU A 134 -14.50 15.23 -0.10
N ASP A 135 -13.83 15.24 -1.24
CA ASP A 135 -12.75 16.20 -1.49
C ASP A 135 -13.34 17.57 -1.83
N GLN A 136 -13.11 18.53 -0.93
CA GLN A 136 -13.59 19.91 -1.03
C GLN A 136 -12.48 20.89 -1.44
N HIS A 137 -11.33 20.39 -1.92
CA HIS A 137 -10.28 21.27 -2.41
C HIS A 137 -10.76 22.03 -3.66
N PRO A 138 -10.60 23.37 -3.74
CA PRO A 138 -11.11 24.18 -4.85
C PRO A 138 -10.34 24.01 -6.17
N ALA A 139 -9.26 23.21 -6.20
CA ALA A 139 -8.56 22.90 -7.45
C ALA A 139 -9.51 22.19 -8.44
N PRO A 140 -9.29 22.32 -9.77
CA PRO A 140 -10.16 21.74 -10.76
C PRO A 140 -10.10 20.21 -10.76
N LEU A 141 -11.24 19.57 -11.00
CA LEU A 141 -11.29 18.16 -11.36
C LEU A 141 -10.80 17.98 -12.81
N ASP A 142 -10.11 16.90 -13.08
CA ASP A 142 -9.78 16.47 -14.44
C ASP A 142 -10.85 15.48 -14.90
N PRO A 143 -11.64 15.78 -15.95
CA PRO A 143 -12.68 14.87 -16.43
C PRO A 143 -12.11 13.60 -17.08
N ASN A 144 -10.82 13.58 -17.40
CA ASN A 144 -10.14 12.46 -18.04
C ASN A 144 -9.23 11.69 -17.07
N PHE A 145 -9.38 11.90 -15.76
CA PHE A 145 -8.55 11.24 -14.76
C PHE A 145 -9.30 10.86 -13.50
N THR A 146 -9.37 9.57 -13.20
CA THR A 146 -9.99 9.05 -11.96
C THR A 146 -8.98 8.77 -10.86
N GLY A 147 -7.70 8.64 -11.19
CA GLY A 147 -6.62 8.49 -10.22
C GLY A 147 -6.56 7.13 -9.53
N PHE A 148 -7.13 6.07 -10.10
CA PHE A 148 -7.07 4.72 -9.56
C PHE A 148 -6.55 3.73 -10.59
N GLY A 149 -5.68 2.81 -10.16
CA GLY A 149 -5.12 1.75 -11.00
C GLY A 149 -4.79 0.49 -10.20
N ARG A 150 -4.58 -0.62 -10.92
CA ARG A 150 -4.15 -1.89 -10.33
C ARG A 150 -3.36 -2.72 -11.33
N CYS A 151 -2.45 -3.55 -10.83
CA CYS A 151 -1.72 -4.54 -11.62
C CYS A 151 -1.35 -5.74 -10.76
N LEU A 152 -0.89 -6.80 -11.40
CA LEU A 152 -0.23 -7.92 -10.73
C LEU A 152 1.27 -7.82 -10.98
N THR A 153 2.07 -8.19 -9.99
CA THR A 153 3.51 -8.35 -10.20
C THR A 153 3.79 -9.54 -11.10
N ASP A 154 4.82 -9.42 -11.92
CA ASP A 154 5.30 -10.48 -12.79
C ASP A 154 6.18 -11.50 -12.04
N ASP A 155 6.77 -12.45 -12.78
CA ASP A 155 7.65 -13.49 -12.23
C ASP A 155 8.94 -12.94 -11.59
N THR A 156 9.30 -11.71 -11.87
CA THR A 156 10.43 -11.00 -11.26
C THR A 156 10.03 -10.10 -10.09
N GLY A 157 8.75 -10.14 -9.70
CA GLY A 157 8.16 -9.26 -8.70
C GLY A 157 7.94 -7.83 -9.18
N ALA A 158 8.12 -7.55 -10.49
CA ALA A 158 8.02 -6.21 -11.02
C ALA A 158 6.58 -5.77 -11.21
N TYR A 159 6.33 -4.49 -10.95
CA TYR A 159 5.09 -3.79 -11.23
C TYR A 159 5.37 -2.51 -12.03
N SER A 160 4.38 -2.02 -12.76
CA SER A 160 4.48 -0.75 -13.49
C SER A 160 3.12 -0.12 -13.70
N PHE A 161 3.06 1.21 -13.55
CA PHE A 161 1.90 2.04 -13.84
C PHE A 161 2.28 3.22 -14.73
N THR A 162 1.40 3.57 -15.65
CA THR A 162 1.44 4.85 -16.37
C THR A 162 0.37 5.77 -15.78
N THR A 163 0.77 6.98 -15.38
CA THR A 163 -0.14 7.94 -14.74
C THR A 163 0.31 9.38 -15.00
N VAL A 164 -0.32 10.35 -14.35
CA VAL A 164 0.16 11.73 -14.26
C VAL A 164 0.74 11.99 -12.88
N LYS A 165 1.75 12.83 -12.80
CA LYS A 165 2.32 13.23 -11.50
C LYS A 165 1.26 13.98 -10.69
N PRO A 166 0.95 13.52 -9.46
CA PRO A 166 -0.05 14.20 -8.63
C PRO A 166 0.43 15.58 -8.18
N GLY A 167 -0.49 16.50 -8.01
CA GLY A 167 -0.22 17.78 -7.36
C GLY A 167 -0.24 17.67 -5.85
N ALA A 168 0.45 18.60 -5.18
CA ALA A 168 0.31 18.83 -3.75
C ALA A 168 -1.06 19.39 -3.41
N TYR A 169 -1.55 19.15 -2.19
CA TYR A 169 -2.85 19.68 -1.76
C TYR A 169 -2.87 20.08 -0.28
N PRO A 170 -3.74 21.07 0.10
CA PRO A 170 -3.89 21.47 1.49
C PRO A 170 -4.61 20.38 2.29
N TRP A 171 -4.12 20.12 3.50
CA TRP A 171 -4.65 19.06 4.35
C TRP A 171 -5.25 19.64 5.62
N ARG A 172 -6.59 19.58 5.73
CA ARG A 172 -7.37 20.24 6.80
C ARG A 172 -7.27 19.58 8.17
N ASN A 173 -6.58 18.44 8.27
CA ASN A 173 -6.37 17.76 9.55
C ASN A 173 -5.29 18.40 10.43
N HIS A 174 -4.62 19.44 9.95
CA HIS A 174 -3.66 20.24 10.70
C HIS A 174 -3.72 21.71 10.29
N VAL A 175 -3.20 22.60 11.12
CA VAL A 175 -3.14 24.04 10.81
C VAL A 175 -2.12 24.27 9.70
N ASN A 176 -2.57 24.84 8.58
CA ASN A 176 -1.74 25.16 7.42
C ASN A 176 -0.85 24.01 6.94
N ALA A 177 -1.32 22.76 7.06
CA ALA A 177 -0.62 21.59 6.56
C ALA A 177 -0.89 21.40 5.08
N TRP A 178 0.15 21.02 4.36
CA TRP A 178 0.11 20.65 2.96
C TRP A 178 0.69 19.27 2.78
N ARG A 179 0.02 18.45 1.97
CA ARG A 179 0.55 17.17 1.55
C ARG A 179 1.40 17.37 0.30
N PRO A 180 2.68 16.95 0.28
CA PRO A 180 3.48 16.90 -0.93
C PRO A 180 2.86 15.97 -1.98
N ALA A 181 3.35 16.03 -3.21
CA ALA A 181 3.00 15.07 -4.25
C ALA A 181 3.26 13.64 -3.76
N HIS A 182 2.24 12.79 -3.77
CA HIS A 182 2.36 11.38 -3.35
C HIS A 182 1.34 10.49 -4.05
N ILE A 183 1.65 9.21 -4.11
CA ILE A 183 0.79 8.16 -4.61
C ILE A 183 0.58 7.13 -3.50
N HIS A 184 -0.67 6.77 -3.24
CA HIS A 184 -1.00 5.69 -2.32
C HIS A 184 -0.86 4.34 -3.01
N PHE A 185 -0.34 3.38 -2.28
CA PHE A 185 -0.24 1.99 -2.69
C PHE A 185 -0.94 1.08 -1.68
N SER A 186 -1.57 0.03 -2.19
CA SER A 186 -2.15 -1.04 -1.40
C SER A 186 -1.79 -2.37 -2.04
N LEU A 187 -1.24 -3.26 -1.23
CA LEU A 187 -0.82 -4.59 -1.65
C LEU A 187 -1.65 -5.63 -0.93
N PHE A 188 -2.19 -6.60 -1.70
CA PHE A 188 -2.92 -7.75 -1.16
C PHE A 188 -2.16 -9.00 -1.50
N GLY A 189 -1.75 -9.75 -0.50
CA GLY A 189 -1.01 -10.99 -0.69
C GLY A 189 -1.91 -12.18 -1.01
N THR A 190 -1.36 -13.11 -1.78
CA THR A 190 -1.87 -14.47 -1.88
C THR A 190 -1.28 -15.38 -0.80
N ALA A 191 -0.18 -14.95 -0.18
CA ALA A 191 0.58 -15.71 0.80
C ALA A 191 0.69 -15.02 2.17
N PHE A 192 0.06 -13.86 2.36
CA PHE A 192 0.06 -13.17 3.64
C PHE A 192 -1.32 -12.57 3.95
N THR A 193 -1.63 -12.53 5.22
CA THR A 193 -2.93 -12.13 5.75
C THR A 193 -3.03 -10.63 6.01
N GLN A 194 -1.95 -9.89 5.80
CA GLN A 194 -1.88 -8.46 6.02
C GLN A 194 -1.97 -7.69 4.70
N ARG A 195 -2.70 -6.59 4.74
CA ARG A 195 -2.74 -5.61 3.67
C ARG A 195 -1.71 -4.52 3.96
N LEU A 196 -0.69 -4.38 3.11
CA LEU A 196 0.17 -3.20 3.15
C LEU A 196 -0.57 -2.02 2.51
N VAL A 197 -0.74 -0.93 3.27
CA VAL A 197 -1.16 0.37 2.74
C VAL A 197 -0.04 1.37 3.03
N THR A 198 0.49 2.01 2.01
CA THR A 198 1.62 2.91 2.14
C THR A 198 1.55 4.04 1.11
N GLN A 199 2.51 4.94 1.14
CA GLN A 199 2.57 6.10 0.26
C GLN A 199 3.96 6.26 -0.33
N MET A 200 4.04 6.49 -1.63
CA MET A 200 5.25 6.85 -2.35
C MET A 200 5.32 8.37 -2.52
N TYR A 201 6.44 8.96 -2.17
CA TYR A 201 6.72 10.39 -2.32
C TYR A 201 7.74 10.64 -3.43
N PHE A 202 7.71 11.84 -4.01
CA PHE A 202 8.66 12.23 -5.06
C PHE A 202 9.88 12.96 -4.45
N PRO A 203 11.09 12.76 -4.99
CA PRO A 203 12.31 13.33 -4.42
C PRO A 203 12.32 14.86 -4.48
N GLY A 204 12.91 15.49 -3.46
CA GLY A 204 13.16 16.93 -3.43
C GLY A 204 11.94 17.82 -3.20
N ASP A 205 10.81 17.27 -2.76
CA ASP A 205 9.62 18.07 -2.49
C ASP A 205 9.82 18.99 -1.26
N PRO A 206 9.66 20.32 -1.41
CA PRO A 206 9.87 21.28 -0.31
C PRO A 206 8.83 21.16 0.80
N LEU A 207 7.74 20.42 0.60
CA LEU A 207 6.68 20.25 1.58
C LEU A 207 6.93 19.12 2.59
N PHE A 208 7.98 18.31 2.43
CA PHE A 208 8.29 17.22 3.38
C PHE A 208 8.34 17.66 4.84
N PRO A 209 8.94 18.81 5.20
CA PRO A 209 8.94 19.28 6.59
C PRO A 209 7.55 19.67 7.13
N TYR A 210 6.59 19.89 6.25
CA TYR A 210 5.25 20.37 6.58
C TYR A 210 4.16 19.30 6.45
N ASP A 211 4.51 18.07 6.03
CA ASP A 211 3.59 16.94 5.96
C ASP A 211 3.53 16.19 7.30
N PRO A 212 2.43 16.31 8.08
CA PRO A 212 2.31 15.59 9.35
C PRO A 212 2.30 14.07 9.18
N VAL A 213 1.83 13.56 8.03
CA VAL A 213 1.77 12.11 7.77
C VAL A 213 3.18 11.56 7.55
N LEU A 214 3.98 12.17 6.68
CA LEU A 214 5.37 11.75 6.48
C LEU A 214 6.20 11.90 7.76
N ARG A 215 5.96 12.97 8.53
CA ARG A 215 6.67 13.21 9.79
C ARG A 215 6.24 12.31 10.94
N SER A 216 5.10 11.63 10.84
CA SER A 216 4.70 10.62 11.83
C SER A 216 5.65 9.43 11.85
N VAL A 217 6.35 9.17 10.75
CA VAL A 217 7.47 8.21 10.70
C VAL A 217 8.70 8.88 11.28
N THR A 218 9.10 8.50 12.49
CA THR A 218 10.18 9.21 13.23
C THR A 218 11.57 8.82 12.77
N ASP A 219 11.77 7.60 12.27
CA ASP A 219 13.03 7.14 11.71
C ASP A 219 13.31 7.79 10.34
N ALA A 220 14.48 8.43 10.19
CA ALA A 220 14.84 9.12 8.96
C ALA A 220 15.07 8.15 7.80
N ALA A 221 15.72 7.01 8.03
CA ALA A 221 15.96 6.01 6.99
C ALA A 221 14.65 5.37 6.54
N ALA A 222 13.69 5.21 7.45
CA ALA A 222 12.35 4.75 7.12
C ALA A 222 11.61 5.75 6.24
N ARG A 223 11.70 7.06 6.52
CA ARG A 223 11.13 8.10 5.63
C ARG A 223 11.77 8.10 4.25
N GLU A 224 13.09 7.92 4.16
CA GLU A 224 13.80 7.85 2.88
C GLU A 224 13.32 6.68 2.02
N ARG A 225 12.97 5.54 2.61
CA ARG A 225 12.39 4.40 1.90
C ARG A 225 11.01 4.67 1.29
N LEU A 226 10.32 5.71 1.73
CA LEU A 226 9.05 6.15 1.13
C LEU A 226 9.25 7.07 -0.08
N VAL A 227 10.48 7.51 -0.35
CA VAL A 227 10.76 8.42 -1.47
C VAL A 227 11.28 7.63 -2.66
N CYS A 228 10.60 7.77 -3.81
CA CYS A 228 11.04 7.14 -5.05
C CYS A 228 12.30 7.83 -5.63
N ALA A 229 12.95 7.17 -6.56
CA ALA A 229 14.07 7.73 -7.32
C ALA A 229 13.67 7.96 -8.77
N TYR A 230 14.15 9.05 -9.38
CA TYR A 230 14.09 9.19 -10.83
C TYR A 230 14.91 8.07 -11.48
N ASP A 231 14.32 7.40 -12.47
CA ASP A 231 14.97 6.33 -13.22
C ASP A 231 14.77 6.56 -14.74
N HIS A 232 15.83 7.01 -15.40
CA HIS A 232 15.77 7.25 -16.83
C HIS A 232 15.46 5.98 -17.65
N GLY A 233 15.82 4.81 -17.13
CA GLY A 233 15.53 3.52 -17.78
C GLY A 233 14.04 3.16 -17.81
N LEU A 234 13.24 3.75 -16.92
CA LEU A 234 11.78 3.62 -16.92
C LEU A 234 11.08 4.72 -17.74
N SER A 235 11.81 5.75 -18.16
CA SER A 235 11.26 6.82 -18.97
C SER A 235 10.92 6.31 -20.37
N VAL A 236 9.78 6.72 -20.89
CA VAL A 236 9.44 6.51 -22.31
C VAL A 236 9.81 7.78 -23.07
N PRO A 237 10.69 7.69 -24.09
CA PRO A 237 11.18 8.85 -24.80
C PRO A 237 10.06 9.77 -25.29
N GLU A 238 10.18 11.06 -25.00
CA GLU A 238 9.24 12.13 -25.40
C GLU A 238 7.79 11.91 -24.92
N TRP A 239 7.57 10.95 -23.98
CA TRP A 239 6.23 10.57 -23.53
C TRP A 239 6.04 10.63 -22.02
N SER A 240 6.91 9.96 -21.21
CA SER A 240 6.78 9.95 -19.75
C SER A 240 8.14 9.90 -19.05
N LEU A 241 8.23 10.54 -17.89
CA LEU A 241 9.39 10.43 -17.00
C LEU A 241 9.26 9.21 -16.10
N GLY A 242 10.36 8.48 -15.88
CA GLY A 242 10.39 7.26 -15.08
C GLY A 242 10.73 7.51 -13.62
N TYR A 243 10.01 6.84 -12.72
CA TYR A 243 10.29 6.81 -11.29
C TYR A 243 10.30 5.37 -10.79
N ARG A 244 11.36 5.01 -10.06
CA ARG A 244 11.52 3.67 -9.46
C ARG A 244 11.25 3.73 -7.97
N TRP A 245 10.46 2.76 -7.51
CA TRP A 245 10.21 2.55 -6.10
C TRP A 245 10.03 1.07 -5.78
N ASP A 246 10.99 0.47 -5.09
CA ASP A 246 10.90 -0.91 -4.66
C ASP A 246 10.21 -0.97 -3.29
N ILE A 247 9.36 -1.97 -3.09
CA ILE A 247 8.61 -2.19 -1.85
C ILE A 247 9.10 -3.49 -1.23
N VAL A 248 9.57 -3.41 0.00
CA VAL A 248 9.99 -4.57 0.80
C VAL A 248 8.90 -4.84 1.84
N LEU A 249 8.36 -6.05 1.84
CA LEU A 249 7.18 -6.38 2.66
C LEU A 249 7.48 -6.59 4.14
N ASP A 250 8.72 -6.94 4.49
CA ASP A 250 9.08 -7.34 5.84
C ASP A 250 10.58 -7.11 6.13
N GLY A 251 10.98 -7.19 7.41
CA GLY A 251 12.35 -7.09 7.86
C GLY A 251 12.85 -5.66 8.12
N PRO A 252 14.15 -5.49 8.42
CA PRO A 252 14.74 -4.19 8.80
C PRO A 252 14.67 -3.12 7.72
N SER A 253 14.56 -3.56 6.46
CA SER A 253 14.44 -2.69 5.29
C SER A 253 13.00 -2.58 4.79
N ALA A 254 12.02 -3.03 5.56
CA ALA A 254 10.61 -3.00 5.16
C ALA A 254 10.17 -1.59 4.80
N THR A 255 9.37 -1.51 3.74
CA THR A 255 8.56 -0.34 3.42
C THR A 255 7.43 -0.27 4.42
N LEU A 256 7.16 0.91 4.93
CA LEU A 256 6.32 1.08 6.11
C LEU A 256 4.85 0.77 5.84
N PHE A 257 4.25 0.12 6.84
CA PHE A 257 2.81 -0.11 6.94
C PHE A 257 2.13 1.05 7.67
N GLU A 258 0.87 1.32 7.34
CA GLU A 258 -0.05 2.02 8.23
C GLU A 258 -0.51 1.05 9.33
N GLU A 259 0.40 0.53 10.13
CA GLU A 259 0.03 -0.32 11.26
C GLU A 259 -0.02 0.44 12.58
N GLY A 260 -0.96 0.00 13.36
CA GLY A 260 -1.07 0.47 14.71
C GLY A 260 -0.23 -0.33 15.71
N ASP A 261 0.21 0.36 16.75
CA ASP A 261 1.03 -0.15 17.85
C ASP A 261 0.63 -1.53 18.39
N HIS A 262 1.59 -2.41 18.44
CA HIS A 262 1.55 -3.61 19.26
C HIS A 262 1.99 -3.24 20.70
N HIS A 263 1.02 -3.11 21.58
CA HIS A 263 1.21 -3.15 23.04
C HIS A 263 0.26 -4.17 23.65
#